data_638f2ba88d1298b16718c3c1360a6b34
#
_entry.id   638f2ba88d1298b16718c3c1360a6b34
#
_cell.length_a   1.000
_cell.length_b   1.000
_cell.length_c   1.000
_cell.angle_alpha   90.00
_cell.angle_beta   90.00
_cell.angle_gamma   90.00
#
_symmetry.space_group_name_H-M   'P 1'
#
loop_
_entity.id
_entity.type
_entity.pdbx_description
1 polymer ?
#
loop_
_entity_poly.entity_id
_entity_poly.type
_entity_poly.pdbx_seq_one_letter_code
_entity_poly.pdbx_strand_id
1 'polypeptide(L)'
;MKELYIIRHGETELNRLGIVQGRGVNSDLNDTGRAQAKAFFNHYESIPFDCIYTSKLKRTHQTVQQFIDLGLPWAQLEGLDELAWGEWEGKPNTEEARHAFKEIVERWQGGNYEAKFDGGESPNEVLFRLTKAMDVIKSKTDEKCVLVCMHGRAMRLLLCYLLDKPMSEMSEFPHQNTTLYRLSYANNKFEVIDFNHTDHLKGISI
;
A
#
# COMPACT_ATOMS: atom_id res chain seq x y z
N MET A 1 7.55 -16.12 15.16
CA MET A 1 7.32 -14.68 14.98
C MET A 1 7.65 -14.34 13.54
N LYS A 2 6.81 -13.55 12.88
CA LYS A 2 7.03 -13.01 11.51
C LYS A 2 7.00 -11.49 11.58
N GLU A 3 7.86 -10.81 10.86
CA GLU A 3 7.83 -9.36 10.71
C GLU A 3 7.39 -8.98 9.30
N LEU A 4 6.51 -8.00 9.20
CA LEU A 4 6.02 -7.44 7.96
C LEU A 4 6.46 -5.99 7.84
N TYR A 5 7.19 -5.67 6.79
CA TYR A 5 7.54 -4.32 6.36
C TYR A 5 6.58 -3.94 5.24
N ILE A 6 5.55 -3.17 5.56
CA ILE A 6 4.49 -2.77 4.62
C ILE A 6 4.76 -1.35 4.16
N ILE A 7 5.02 -1.15 2.87
CA ILE A 7 5.31 0.17 2.31
C ILE A 7 4.34 0.54 1.19
N ARG A 8 4.05 1.83 1.05
CA ARG A 8 3.40 2.38 -0.14
C ARG A 8 4.44 2.55 -1.25
N HIS A 9 4.07 2.32 -2.50
CA HIS A 9 4.91 2.60 -3.66
C HIS A 9 5.44 4.04 -3.71
N GLY A 10 6.56 4.26 -4.40
CA GLY A 10 7.15 5.57 -4.68
C GLY A 10 6.24 6.45 -5.54
N GLU A 11 6.57 7.74 -5.63
CA GLU A 11 5.76 8.71 -6.37
C GLU A 11 5.66 8.38 -7.86
N THR A 12 4.48 8.60 -8.42
CA THR A 12 4.20 8.58 -9.85
C THR A 12 3.85 9.98 -10.32
N GLU A 13 3.91 10.24 -11.63
CA GLU A 13 3.50 11.54 -12.17
C GLU A 13 2.04 11.88 -11.81
N LEU A 14 1.16 10.89 -11.80
CA LEU A 14 -0.23 11.10 -11.41
C LEU A 14 -0.39 11.44 -9.92
N ASN A 15 0.48 10.92 -9.02
CA ASN A 15 0.50 11.37 -7.62
C ASN A 15 0.87 12.84 -7.53
N ARG A 16 1.92 13.28 -8.25
CA ARG A 16 2.36 14.68 -8.29
C ARG A 16 1.26 15.62 -8.80
N LEU A 17 0.46 15.17 -9.75
CA LEU A 17 -0.67 15.92 -10.31
C LEU A 17 -1.96 15.80 -9.48
N GLY A 18 -1.97 15.03 -8.39
CA GLY A 18 -3.17 14.78 -7.58
C GLY A 18 -4.26 13.99 -8.32
N ILE A 19 -3.89 13.25 -9.36
CA ILE A 19 -4.80 12.42 -10.14
C ILE A 19 -4.92 11.05 -9.47
N VAL A 20 -6.17 10.61 -9.26
CA VAL A 20 -6.45 9.35 -8.58
C VAL A 20 -6.08 8.16 -9.46
N GLN A 21 -5.37 7.21 -8.85
CA GLN A 21 -4.94 5.97 -9.48
C GLN A 21 -5.48 4.78 -8.68
N GLY A 22 -6.36 4.01 -9.28
CA GLY A 22 -6.77 2.72 -8.75
C GLY A 22 -6.01 1.56 -9.40
N ARG A 23 -6.62 0.39 -9.36
CA ARG A 23 -6.05 -0.81 -9.98
C ARG A 23 -6.15 -0.81 -11.51
N GLY A 24 -7.01 0.01 -12.10
CA GLY A 24 -7.14 0.16 -13.55
C GLY A 24 -6.03 1.02 -14.17
N VAL A 25 -5.27 1.79 -13.36
CA VAL A 25 -4.18 2.65 -13.83
C VAL A 25 -2.82 2.03 -13.46
N ASN A 26 -2.05 1.64 -14.47
CA ASN A 26 -0.75 0.99 -14.31
C ASN A 26 0.41 1.91 -14.71
N SER A 27 0.62 2.99 -13.96
CA SER A 27 1.66 3.99 -14.18
C SER A 27 3.02 3.59 -13.62
N ASP A 28 4.08 4.15 -14.21
CA ASP A 28 5.46 4.02 -13.74
C ASP A 28 5.77 5.04 -12.62
N LEU A 29 6.83 4.79 -11.84
CA LEU A 29 7.40 5.79 -10.94
C LEU A 29 7.95 6.97 -11.77
N ASN A 30 7.81 8.19 -11.25
CA ASN A 30 8.54 9.35 -11.73
C ASN A 30 9.95 9.41 -11.12
N ASP A 31 10.72 10.46 -11.41
CA ASP A 31 12.10 10.58 -10.92
C ASP A 31 12.15 10.71 -9.39
N THR A 32 11.22 11.44 -8.78
CA THR A 32 11.06 11.51 -7.33
C THR A 32 10.78 10.13 -6.73
N GLY A 33 9.86 9.36 -7.32
CA GLY A 33 9.55 8.01 -6.87
C GLY A 33 10.73 7.05 -6.97
N ARG A 34 11.55 7.18 -8.03
CA ARG A 34 12.80 6.41 -8.14
C ARG A 34 13.83 6.80 -7.08
N ALA A 35 13.94 8.09 -6.77
CA ALA A 35 14.80 8.56 -5.68
C ALA A 35 14.32 8.05 -4.32
N GLN A 36 13.02 8.07 -4.07
CA GLN A 36 12.40 7.49 -2.86
C GLN A 36 12.67 5.99 -2.74
N ALA A 37 12.50 5.24 -3.83
CA ALA A 37 12.80 3.80 -3.90
C ALA A 37 14.27 3.51 -3.57
N LYS A 38 15.20 4.28 -4.16
CA LYS A 38 16.63 4.17 -3.89
C LYS A 38 16.97 4.46 -2.44
N ALA A 39 16.38 5.48 -1.87
CA ALA A 39 16.59 5.82 -0.46
C ALA A 39 16.05 4.76 0.49
N PHE A 40 14.88 4.20 0.18
CA PHE A 40 14.34 3.07 0.92
C PHE A 40 15.29 1.87 0.85
N PHE A 41 15.78 1.53 -0.34
CA PHE A 41 16.76 0.46 -0.52
C PHE A 41 18.01 0.69 0.35
N ASN A 42 18.67 1.84 0.20
CA ASN A 42 19.91 2.15 0.93
C ASN A 42 19.75 2.09 2.46
N HIS A 43 18.55 2.42 2.97
CA HIS A 43 18.26 2.40 4.41
C HIS A 43 17.99 0.99 4.95
N TYR A 44 17.39 0.12 4.12
CA TYR A 44 16.92 -1.20 4.52
C TYR A 44 17.63 -2.37 3.83
N GLU A 45 18.69 -2.15 3.03
CA GLU A 45 19.42 -3.19 2.29
C GLU A 45 20.06 -4.25 3.22
N SER A 46 20.38 -3.88 4.46
CA SER A 46 20.92 -4.81 5.47
C SER A 46 19.87 -5.68 6.16
N ILE A 47 18.58 -5.40 5.96
CA ILE A 47 17.52 -6.23 6.53
C ILE A 47 17.43 -7.55 5.76
N PRO A 48 17.50 -8.71 6.44
CA PRO A 48 17.49 -10.02 5.80
C PRO A 48 16.05 -10.41 5.41
N PHE A 49 15.49 -9.77 4.37
CA PHE A 49 14.18 -10.15 3.86
C PHE A 49 14.21 -11.56 3.26
N ASP A 50 13.27 -12.42 3.68
CA ASP A 50 13.09 -13.76 3.14
C ASP A 50 12.33 -13.75 1.83
N CYS A 51 11.38 -12.83 1.68
CA CYS A 51 10.55 -12.70 0.49
C CYS A 51 9.99 -11.29 0.32
N ILE A 52 9.72 -10.92 -0.93
CA ILE A 52 9.08 -9.67 -1.31
C ILE A 52 7.71 -10.00 -1.91
N TYR A 53 6.66 -9.32 -1.45
CA TYR A 53 5.34 -9.36 -2.06
C TYR A 53 4.98 -7.99 -2.60
N THR A 54 4.50 -7.95 -3.84
CA THR A 54 4.00 -6.71 -4.45
C THR A 54 2.61 -6.92 -5.01
N SER A 55 1.91 -5.84 -5.30
CA SER A 55 0.73 -5.88 -6.15
C SER A 55 1.13 -6.23 -7.60
N LYS A 56 0.14 -6.37 -8.48
CA LYS A 56 0.36 -6.55 -9.94
C LYS A 56 0.78 -5.25 -10.64
N LEU A 57 0.65 -4.09 -9.98
CA LEU A 57 0.87 -2.79 -10.60
C LEU A 57 2.36 -2.41 -10.59
N LYS A 58 2.86 -1.92 -11.72
CA LYS A 58 4.29 -1.62 -11.96
C LYS A 58 4.94 -0.80 -10.86
N ARG A 59 4.29 0.26 -10.40
CA ARG A 59 4.81 1.18 -9.39
C ARG A 59 5.23 0.48 -8.09
N THR A 60 4.61 -0.66 -7.74
CA THR A 60 4.99 -1.40 -6.51
C THR A 60 6.28 -2.18 -6.69
N HIS A 61 6.42 -2.97 -7.77
CA HIS A 61 7.67 -3.70 -7.95
C HIS A 61 8.83 -2.78 -8.35
N GLN A 62 8.59 -1.69 -9.09
CA GLN A 62 9.63 -0.69 -9.35
C GLN A 62 10.16 -0.05 -8.05
N THR A 63 9.31 0.12 -7.03
CA THR A 63 9.73 0.65 -5.74
C THR A 63 10.72 -0.27 -5.02
N VAL A 64 10.58 -1.58 -5.17
CA VAL A 64 11.43 -2.58 -4.52
C VAL A 64 12.37 -3.30 -5.49
N GLN A 65 12.51 -2.78 -6.70
CA GLN A 65 13.31 -3.42 -7.76
C GLN A 65 14.73 -3.75 -7.34
N GLN A 66 15.40 -2.87 -6.61
CA GLN A 66 16.77 -3.09 -6.16
C GLN A 66 16.90 -4.32 -5.24
N PHE A 67 15.89 -4.61 -4.40
CA PHE A 67 15.87 -5.84 -3.60
C PHE A 67 15.61 -7.08 -4.47
N ILE A 68 14.78 -6.96 -5.51
CA ILE A 68 14.54 -8.05 -6.48
C ILE A 68 15.83 -8.36 -7.25
N ASP A 69 16.58 -7.32 -7.64
CA ASP A 69 17.85 -7.44 -8.38
C ASP A 69 18.96 -8.11 -7.54
N LEU A 70 18.87 -8.07 -6.20
CA LEU A 70 19.73 -8.86 -5.31
C LEU A 70 19.40 -10.36 -5.31
N GLY A 71 18.35 -10.78 -6.03
CA GLY A 71 17.94 -12.18 -6.12
C GLY A 71 17.03 -12.64 -4.99
N LEU A 72 16.43 -11.72 -4.22
CA LEU A 72 15.44 -12.08 -3.20
C LEU A 72 14.20 -12.71 -3.84
N PRO A 73 13.62 -13.75 -3.23
CA PRO A 73 12.35 -14.32 -3.68
C PRO A 73 11.27 -13.23 -3.79
N TRP A 74 10.56 -13.20 -4.91
CA TRP A 74 9.55 -12.20 -5.17
C TRP A 74 8.29 -12.81 -5.77
N ALA A 75 7.13 -12.40 -5.27
CA ALA A 75 5.83 -12.80 -5.78
C ALA A 75 4.86 -11.62 -5.88
N GLN A 76 4.04 -11.65 -6.93
CA GLN A 76 2.97 -10.67 -7.12
C GLN A 76 1.64 -11.26 -6.64
N LEU A 77 0.93 -10.53 -5.79
CA LEU A 77 -0.40 -10.89 -5.30
C LEU A 77 -1.41 -9.82 -5.76
N GLU A 78 -2.34 -10.22 -6.63
CA GLU A 78 -3.41 -9.33 -7.11
C GLU A 78 -4.26 -8.77 -5.95
N GLY A 79 -4.40 -9.55 -4.87
CA GLY A 79 -5.09 -9.10 -3.66
C GLY A 79 -4.49 -7.86 -3.01
N LEU A 80 -3.22 -7.52 -3.32
CA LEU A 80 -2.53 -6.30 -2.83
C LEU A 80 -2.72 -5.08 -3.74
N ASP A 81 -3.45 -5.18 -4.86
CA ASP A 81 -3.69 -4.05 -5.76
C ASP A 81 -4.40 -2.89 -5.05
N GLU A 82 -4.29 -1.67 -5.61
CA GLU A 82 -5.03 -0.52 -5.09
C GLU A 82 -6.55 -0.70 -5.28
N LEU A 83 -7.32 -0.02 -4.47
CA LEU A 83 -8.77 0.08 -4.64
C LEU A 83 -9.09 0.59 -6.05
N ALA A 84 -10.01 -0.07 -6.74
CA ALA A 84 -10.53 0.42 -8.02
C ALA A 84 -11.48 1.61 -7.77
N TRP A 85 -11.15 2.76 -8.34
CA TRP A 85 -11.95 3.98 -8.24
C TRP A 85 -12.96 4.13 -9.38
N GLY A 86 -13.04 3.11 -10.25
CA GLY A 86 -13.98 3.07 -11.36
C GLY A 86 -13.81 4.25 -12.32
N GLU A 87 -14.92 4.90 -12.62
CA GLU A 87 -14.96 6.02 -13.57
C GLU A 87 -14.04 7.21 -13.21
N TRP A 88 -13.57 7.33 -11.98
CA TRP A 88 -12.72 8.44 -11.52
C TRP A 88 -11.23 8.21 -11.72
N GLU A 89 -10.82 7.02 -12.14
CA GLU A 89 -9.40 6.74 -12.37
C GLU A 89 -8.83 7.53 -13.54
N GLY A 90 -7.68 8.15 -13.32
CA GLY A 90 -6.98 8.90 -14.36
C GLY A 90 -7.62 10.23 -14.74
N LYS A 91 -8.75 10.60 -14.13
CA LYS A 91 -9.41 11.88 -14.41
C LYS A 91 -8.70 13.04 -13.70
N PRO A 92 -8.77 14.26 -14.26
CA PRO A 92 -8.23 15.47 -13.63
C PRO A 92 -8.77 15.70 -12.21
N ASN A 93 -7.93 16.26 -11.34
CA ASN A 93 -8.30 16.62 -9.98
C ASN A 93 -9.14 17.92 -9.97
N THR A 94 -10.40 17.84 -10.38
CA THR A 94 -11.36 18.94 -10.40
C THR A 94 -12.00 19.15 -9.02
N GLU A 95 -12.71 20.28 -8.86
CA GLU A 95 -13.51 20.52 -7.65
C GLU A 95 -14.60 19.45 -7.48
N GLU A 96 -15.26 19.07 -8.57
CA GLU A 96 -16.25 17.98 -8.60
C GLU A 96 -15.63 16.66 -8.12
N ALA A 97 -14.47 16.30 -8.65
CA ALA A 97 -13.76 15.09 -8.21
C ALA A 97 -13.47 15.12 -6.70
N ARG A 98 -12.93 16.24 -6.19
CA ARG A 98 -12.64 16.39 -4.76
C ARG A 98 -13.89 16.25 -3.90
N HIS A 99 -15.02 16.81 -4.34
CA HIS A 99 -16.30 16.69 -3.63
C HIS A 99 -16.79 15.24 -3.63
N ALA A 100 -16.81 14.56 -4.77
CA ALA A 100 -17.20 13.16 -4.87
C ALA A 100 -16.33 12.24 -3.99
N PHE A 101 -15.00 12.44 -3.98
CA PHE A 101 -14.10 11.68 -3.11
C PHE A 101 -14.32 11.97 -1.62
N LYS A 102 -14.65 13.20 -1.26
CA LYS A 102 -14.98 13.54 0.12
C LYS A 102 -16.25 12.82 0.55
N GLU A 103 -17.32 12.89 -0.25
CA GLU A 103 -18.60 12.23 0.06
C GLU A 103 -18.44 10.71 0.22
N ILE A 104 -17.72 10.04 -0.68
CA ILE A 104 -17.54 8.59 -0.57
C ILE A 104 -16.75 8.21 0.69
N VAL A 105 -15.73 8.99 1.05
CA VAL A 105 -14.96 8.75 2.28
C VAL A 105 -15.79 9.01 3.53
N GLU A 106 -16.63 10.04 3.55
CA GLU A 106 -17.56 10.31 4.65
C GLU A 106 -18.58 9.16 4.83
N ARG A 107 -19.07 8.57 3.74
CA ARG A 107 -19.93 7.37 3.80
C ARG A 107 -19.20 6.19 4.45
N TRP A 108 -17.93 5.96 4.12
CA TRP A 108 -17.12 4.91 4.74
C TRP A 108 -16.85 5.19 6.23
N GLN A 109 -16.56 6.44 6.60
CA GLN A 109 -16.41 6.85 8.00
C GLN A 109 -17.70 6.66 8.80
N GLY A 110 -18.84 6.84 8.15
CA GLY A 110 -20.17 6.56 8.71
C GLY A 110 -20.55 5.06 8.73
N GLY A 111 -19.64 4.15 8.33
CA GLY A 111 -19.85 2.71 8.38
C GLY A 111 -20.50 2.10 7.13
N ASN A 112 -20.76 2.89 6.08
CA ASN A 112 -21.26 2.36 4.81
C ASN A 112 -20.12 1.83 3.93
N TYR A 113 -19.62 0.64 4.24
CA TYR A 113 -18.49 0.01 3.55
C TYR A 113 -18.85 -0.66 2.22
N GLU A 114 -20.13 -0.63 1.81
CA GLU A 114 -20.57 -1.04 0.48
C GLU A 114 -20.57 0.10 -0.53
N ALA A 115 -20.43 1.35 -0.06
CA ALA A 115 -20.41 2.51 -0.94
C ALA A 115 -19.20 2.48 -1.87
N LYS A 116 -19.43 2.68 -3.16
CA LYS A 116 -18.40 2.74 -4.20
C LYS A 116 -18.84 3.60 -5.36
N PHE A 117 -17.89 4.00 -6.20
CA PHE A 117 -18.16 4.61 -7.49
C PHE A 117 -18.56 3.56 -8.53
N ASP A 118 -19.20 3.98 -9.60
CA ASP A 118 -19.55 3.11 -10.71
C ASP A 118 -18.28 2.49 -11.33
N GLY A 119 -18.30 1.18 -11.49
CA GLY A 119 -17.14 0.42 -11.96
C GLY A 119 -15.98 0.30 -10.96
N GLY A 120 -16.14 0.80 -9.72
CA GLY A 120 -15.15 0.74 -8.67
C GLY A 120 -15.38 -0.40 -7.67
N GLU A 121 -14.49 -0.46 -6.67
CA GLU A 121 -14.58 -1.40 -5.54
C GLU A 121 -15.03 -0.67 -4.26
N SER A 122 -15.80 -1.37 -3.44
CA SER A 122 -16.10 -0.96 -2.07
C SER A 122 -14.99 -1.38 -1.09
N PRO A 123 -14.89 -0.75 0.09
CA PRO A 123 -13.99 -1.22 1.16
C PRO A 123 -14.13 -2.71 1.50
N ASN A 124 -15.35 -3.26 1.51
CA ASN A 124 -15.58 -4.67 1.78
C ASN A 124 -15.01 -5.57 0.67
N GLU A 125 -15.18 -5.21 -0.61
CA GLU A 125 -14.61 -5.96 -1.73
C GLU A 125 -13.08 -5.94 -1.68
N VAL A 126 -12.47 -4.78 -1.38
CA VAL A 126 -11.02 -4.64 -1.23
C VAL A 126 -10.52 -5.47 -0.05
N LEU A 127 -11.17 -5.38 1.11
CA LEU A 127 -10.79 -6.13 2.30
C LEU A 127 -10.86 -7.63 2.06
N PHE A 128 -11.88 -8.11 1.35
CA PHE A 128 -12.01 -9.53 1.01
C PHE A 128 -10.80 -10.07 0.23
N ARG A 129 -10.28 -9.32 -0.76
CA ARG A 129 -9.10 -9.76 -1.51
C ARG A 129 -7.79 -9.56 -0.74
N LEU A 130 -7.70 -8.51 0.10
CA LEU A 130 -6.56 -8.28 0.98
C LEU A 130 -6.40 -9.41 2.01
N THR A 131 -7.49 -9.87 2.61
CA THR A 131 -7.44 -10.99 3.57
C THR A 131 -6.91 -12.27 2.93
N LYS A 132 -7.32 -12.58 1.71
CA LYS A 132 -6.78 -13.72 0.95
C LYS A 132 -5.29 -13.60 0.65
N ALA A 133 -4.84 -12.39 0.27
CA ALA A 133 -3.40 -12.15 0.07
C ALA A 133 -2.62 -12.32 1.37
N MET A 134 -3.16 -11.85 2.50
CA MET A 134 -2.55 -12.03 3.81
C MET A 134 -2.53 -13.48 4.27
N ASP A 135 -3.54 -14.28 3.92
CA ASP A 135 -3.55 -15.72 4.23
C ASP A 135 -2.42 -16.44 3.47
N VAL A 136 -2.15 -16.08 2.21
CA VAL A 136 -0.97 -16.57 1.49
C VAL A 136 0.32 -16.23 2.22
N ILE A 137 0.52 -14.96 2.60
CA ILE A 137 1.73 -14.49 3.31
C ILE A 137 1.88 -15.16 4.68
N LYS A 138 0.79 -15.29 5.43
CA LYS A 138 0.80 -15.96 6.75
C LYS A 138 1.10 -17.46 6.66
N SER A 139 0.66 -18.13 5.59
CA SER A 139 0.86 -19.58 5.41
C SER A 139 2.32 -19.97 5.18
N LYS A 140 3.17 -19.04 4.72
CA LYS A 140 4.60 -19.26 4.51
C LYS A 140 5.36 -19.17 5.83
N THR A 141 5.41 -20.27 6.57
CA THR A 141 5.94 -20.31 7.95
C THR A 141 7.46 -20.18 8.05
N ASP A 142 8.17 -20.44 6.97
CA ASP A 142 9.63 -20.28 6.81
C ASP A 142 10.06 -18.83 6.54
N GLU A 143 9.19 -18.00 5.96
CA GLU A 143 9.43 -16.59 5.75
C GLU A 143 9.19 -15.81 7.05
N LYS A 144 10.25 -15.30 7.68
CA LYS A 144 10.18 -14.60 8.98
C LYS A 144 10.21 -13.08 8.85
N CYS A 145 10.88 -12.58 7.83
CA CYS A 145 11.00 -11.15 7.54
C CYS A 145 10.54 -10.88 6.11
N VAL A 146 9.42 -10.18 5.95
CA VAL A 146 8.74 -10.04 4.66
C VAL A 146 8.56 -8.57 4.30
N LEU A 147 8.92 -8.21 3.07
CA LEU A 147 8.67 -6.88 2.51
C LEU A 147 7.41 -6.92 1.65
N VAL A 148 6.43 -6.06 1.95
CA VAL A 148 5.18 -5.92 1.20
C VAL A 148 5.08 -4.52 0.62
N CYS A 149 5.12 -4.37 -0.71
CA CYS A 149 4.93 -3.08 -1.35
C CYS A 149 3.54 -3.01 -1.99
N MET A 150 2.76 -2.03 -1.57
CA MET A 150 1.37 -1.87 -1.98
C MET A 150 0.95 -0.40 -2.15
N HIS A 151 -0.29 -0.05 -1.88
CA HIS A 151 -0.91 1.22 -2.25
C HIS A 151 -1.58 1.91 -1.08
N GLY A 152 -1.86 3.20 -1.24
CA GLY A 152 -2.32 4.04 -0.15
C GLY A 152 -3.64 3.63 0.48
N ARG A 153 -4.71 3.48 -0.30
CA ARG A 153 -6.03 3.15 0.24
C ARG A 153 -6.11 1.69 0.70
N ALA A 154 -5.61 0.78 -0.13
CA ALA A 154 -5.56 -0.64 0.21
C ALA A 154 -4.73 -0.90 1.49
N MET A 155 -3.60 -0.19 1.68
CA MET A 155 -2.78 -0.30 2.88
C MET A 155 -3.52 0.15 4.14
N ARG A 156 -4.28 1.24 4.08
CA ARG A 156 -5.08 1.72 5.21
C ARG A 156 -6.13 0.69 5.64
N LEU A 157 -6.84 0.11 4.68
CA LEU A 157 -7.82 -0.96 4.94
C LEU A 157 -7.14 -2.21 5.51
N LEU A 158 -5.98 -2.58 4.96
CA LEU A 158 -5.19 -3.69 5.48
C LEU A 158 -4.75 -3.45 6.93
N LEU A 159 -4.24 -2.27 7.25
CA LEU A 159 -3.81 -1.92 8.61
C LEU A 159 -4.97 -1.96 9.60
N CYS A 160 -6.16 -1.47 9.22
CA CYS A 160 -7.37 -1.64 10.05
C CYS A 160 -7.61 -3.12 10.36
N TYR A 161 -7.60 -3.97 9.34
CA TYR A 161 -7.83 -5.42 9.52
C TYR A 161 -6.77 -6.08 10.40
N LEU A 162 -5.48 -5.82 10.15
CA LEU A 162 -4.38 -6.45 10.90
C LEU A 162 -4.35 -6.03 12.38
N LEU A 163 -4.83 -4.82 12.69
CA LEU A 163 -4.80 -4.24 14.03
C LEU A 163 -6.16 -4.28 14.74
N ASP A 164 -7.12 -5.06 14.22
CA ASP A 164 -8.47 -5.19 14.78
C ASP A 164 -9.20 -3.84 14.96
N LYS A 165 -8.97 -2.90 14.02
CA LYS A 165 -9.62 -1.59 13.99
C LYS A 165 -10.77 -1.56 12.99
N PRO A 166 -11.83 -0.80 13.25
CA PRO A 166 -12.90 -0.62 12.26
C PRO A 166 -12.37 0.14 11.04
N MET A 167 -12.87 -0.19 9.85
CA MET A 167 -12.47 0.48 8.60
C MET A 167 -12.79 1.99 8.59
N SER A 168 -13.72 2.45 9.42
CA SER A 168 -14.00 3.89 9.61
C SER A 168 -12.79 4.67 10.14
N GLU A 169 -11.85 3.99 10.82
CA GLU A 169 -10.62 4.58 11.35
C GLU A 169 -9.46 4.55 10.34
N MET A 170 -9.67 4.13 9.08
CA MET A 170 -8.60 4.05 8.09
C MET A 170 -7.85 5.37 7.88
N SER A 171 -8.47 6.50 8.18
CA SER A 171 -7.84 7.83 8.08
C SER A 171 -6.77 8.09 9.15
N GLU A 172 -6.72 7.30 10.22
CA GLU A 172 -5.69 7.37 11.25
C GLU A 172 -4.32 6.86 10.77
N PHE A 173 -4.27 6.19 9.62
CA PHE A 173 -3.03 5.70 9.02
C PHE A 173 -2.54 6.64 7.92
N PRO A 174 -1.61 7.58 8.18
CA PRO A 174 -0.95 8.39 7.15
C PRO A 174 -0.25 7.52 6.10
N HIS A 175 -0.16 8.00 4.85
CA HIS A 175 0.39 7.18 3.76
C HIS A 175 1.06 8.01 2.65
N GLN A 176 2.06 8.79 2.96
CA GLN A 176 2.88 9.38 1.90
C GLN A 176 3.63 8.30 1.10
N ASN A 177 4.18 8.64 -0.07
CA ASN A 177 4.93 7.68 -0.88
C ASN A 177 6.13 7.12 -0.08
N THR A 178 6.35 5.83 -0.19
CA THR A 178 7.32 5.00 0.56
C THR A 178 7.20 5.04 2.09
N THR A 179 6.10 5.55 2.64
CA THR A 179 5.85 5.39 4.08
C THR A 179 5.88 3.91 4.48
N LEU A 180 6.49 3.60 5.60
CA LEU A 180 6.63 2.25 6.14
C LEU A 180 5.78 2.07 7.40
N TYR A 181 5.09 0.94 7.46
CA TYR A 181 4.54 0.35 8.68
C TYR A 181 5.23 -0.99 8.91
N ARG A 182 5.86 -1.16 10.07
CA ARG A 182 6.46 -2.43 10.46
C ARG A 182 5.63 -3.08 11.55
N LEU A 183 5.21 -4.31 11.30
CA LEU A 183 4.37 -5.07 12.21
C LEU A 183 5.06 -6.38 12.59
N SER A 184 4.92 -6.81 13.84
CA SER A 184 5.19 -8.19 14.24
C SER A 184 3.92 -9.02 14.21
N TYR A 185 4.04 -10.31 13.86
CA TYR A 185 2.97 -11.28 13.91
C TYR A 185 3.40 -12.49 14.75
N ALA A 186 2.73 -12.67 15.88
CA ALA A 186 2.93 -13.80 16.76
C ALA A 186 1.61 -14.15 17.46
N ASN A 187 1.40 -15.42 17.77
CA ASN A 187 0.20 -15.89 18.50
C ASN A 187 -1.12 -15.41 17.86
N ASN A 188 -1.19 -15.40 16.53
CA ASN A 188 -2.31 -14.93 15.72
C ASN A 188 -2.66 -13.43 15.91
N LYS A 189 -1.74 -12.62 16.43
CA LYS A 189 -1.94 -11.20 16.66
C LYS A 189 -0.84 -10.39 15.98
N PHE A 190 -1.25 -9.24 15.41
CA PHE A 190 -0.32 -8.23 14.88
C PHE A 190 -0.11 -7.12 15.91
N GLU A 191 1.13 -6.65 16.00
CA GLU A 191 1.50 -5.50 16.84
C GLU A 191 2.38 -4.55 16.03
N VAL A 192 2.17 -3.24 16.20
CA VAL A 192 2.94 -2.21 15.50
C VAL A 192 4.31 -2.08 16.14
N ILE A 193 5.37 -2.17 15.34
CA ILE A 193 6.75 -1.86 15.72
C ILE A 193 7.09 -0.43 15.28
N ASP A 194 6.87 -0.12 13.99
CA ASP A 194 7.08 1.23 13.44
C ASP A 194 5.79 1.74 12.79
N PHE A 195 5.40 2.96 13.15
CA PHE A 195 4.19 3.62 12.65
C PHE A 195 4.55 4.81 11.77
N ASN A 196 4.11 4.80 10.51
CA ASN A 196 4.30 5.90 9.56
C ASN A 196 5.78 6.35 9.46
N HIS A 197 6.68 5.38 9.40
CA HIS A 197 8.12 5.64 9.43
C HIS A 197 8.61 6.13 8.06
N THR A 198 9.41 7.20 8.05
CA THR A 198 9.87 7.88 6.83
C THR A 198 11.31 8.39 6.93
N ASP A 199 12.08 7.87 7.88
CA ASP A 199 13.47 8.34 8.13
C ASP A 199 14.39 8.18 6.91
N HIS A 200 14.14 7.18 6.07
CA HIS A 200 14.85 6.99 4.81
C HIS A 200 14.66 8.15 3.82
N LEU A 201 13.65 9.00 4.00
CA LEU A 201 13.40 10.17 3.15
C LEU A 201 14.14 11.43 3.63
N LYS A 202 14.79 11.40 4.79
CA LYS A 202 15.56 12.54 5.30
C LYS A 202 16.74 12.85 4.36
N GLY A 203 16.80 14.07 3.89
CA GLY A 203 17.86 14.52 2.98
C GLY A 203 17.61 14.29 1.49
N ILE A 204 16.47 13.75 1.10
CA ILE A 204 16.04 13.73 -0.30
C ILE A 204 15.34 15.06 -0.57
N SER A 205 15.80 15.81 -1.59
CA SER A 205 15.03 16.93 -2.13
C SER A 205 13.83 16.35 -2.90
N ILE A 206 12.65 16.45 -2.29
CA ILE A 206 11.38 16.01 -2.87
C ILE A 206 10.66 17.21 -3.44
#